data_13a23b6fe0aeaca1f1f7659de3634850
#
_entry.id   13a23b6fe0aeaca1f1f7659de3634850
#
_cell.length_a   1.000
_cell.length_b   1.000
_cell.length_c   1.000
_cell.angle_alpha   90.00
_cell.angle_beta   90.00
_cell.angle_gamma   90.00
#
_symmetry.space_group_name_H-M   'P 1'
#
loop_
_entity.id
_entity.type
_entity.pdbx_description
1 polymer ?
#
loop_
_entity_poly.entity_id
_entity_poly.type
_entity_poly.pdbx_seq_one_letter_code
_entity_poly.pdbx_strand_id
1 'polypeptide(L)'
;AIALHTVEQKQTVPLDDAFAGTLGFDSVDALKESIREKKRRSHEANADRIAGAALLDMAGANLTAELNGAVLDQNAERDMNALRDRLRRSKMTMELYCKAGQTTPDEVRAACRRDAERKMRSILAVQAIAKAEQITVSNAEVDAEYVRLSKLHDTPEAEIRNVLSRDAVASAVTTQKVQRFLIEHANITSCLLYTSPSPRDYA
;
A
#
# COMPACT_ATOMS: atom_id res chain seq x y z
N ALA A 1 21.55 -45.72 15.50
CA ALA A 1 20.23 -45.78 16.11
C ALA A 1 19.69 -44.34 16.25
N ILE A 2 18.48 -44.07 15.76
CA ILE A 2 17.81 -42.79 15.91
C ILE A 2 16.80 -42.99 17.05
N ALA A 3 16.89 -42.18 18.11
CA ALA A 3 15.95 -42.19 19.21
C ALA A 3 14.90 -41.05 18.97
N LEU A 4 13.66 -41.43 18.83
CA LEU A 4 12.54 -40.51 18.70
C LEU A 4 12.03 -40.17 20.12
N HIS A 5 12.19 -38.94 20.55
CA HIS A 5 11.85 -38.54 21.94
C HIS A 5 10.40 -38.03 22.06
N THR A 6 9.84 -37.41 21.03
CA THR A 6 8.50 -36.88 21.04
C THR A 6 7.86 -36.95 19.66
N VAL A 7 6.59 -37.34 19.60
CA VAL A 7 5.76 -37.28 18.39
C VAL A 7 4.55 -36.39 18.73
N GLU A 8 4.43 -35.26 18.05
CA GLU A 8 3.29 -34.36 18.19
C GLU A 8 2.43 -34.44 16.94
N GLN A 9 1.13 -34.64 17.13
CA GLN A 9 0.14 -34.61 16.07
C GLN A 9 -0.68 -33.33 16.21
N LYS A 10 -0.72 -32.51 15.15
CA LYS A 10 -1.57 -31.32 15.09
C LYS A 10 -3.04 -31.75 15.02
N GLN A 11 -3.79 -31.55 16.12
CA GLN A 11 -5.24 -31.67 16.12
C GLN A 11 -5.86 -30.35 15.72
N THR A 12 -6.66 -30.34 14.66
CA THR A 12 -7.47 -29.17 14.28
C THR A 12 -8.79 -29.24 15.04
N VAL A 13 -9.17 -28.15 15.68
CA VAL A 13 -10.48 -28.02 16.32
C VAL A 13 -11.55 -28.03 15.22
N PRO A 14 -12.64 -28.82 15.38
CA PRO A 14 -13.73 -28.83 14.42
C PRO A 14 -14.35 -27.43 14.30
N LEU A 15 -14.75 -27.05 13.08
CA LEU A 15 -15.41 -25.79 12.80
C LEU A 15 -16.89 -25.93 13.09
N ASP A 16 -17.27 -25.78 14.35
CA ASP A 16 -18.63 -25.85 14.86
C ASP A 16 -19.03 -24.58 15.63
N ASP A 17 -20.27 -24.52 16.10
CA ASP A 17 -20.78 -23.36 16.81
C ASP A 17 -20.07 -23.15 18.17
N ALA A 18 -19.55 -24.21 18.79
CA ALA A 18 -18.74 -24.09 20.00
C ALA A 18 -17.42 -23.36 19.70
N PHE A 19 -16.76 -23.67 18.59
CA PHE A 19 -15.58 -22.95 18.13
C PHE A 19 -15.92 -21.48 17.78
N ALA A 20 -17.04 -21.24 17.08
CA ALA A 20 -17.48 -19.86 16.77
C ALA A 20 -17.74 -19.06 18.05
N GLY A 21 -18.29 -19.67 19.09
CA GLY A 21 -18.51 -19.10 20.42
C GLY A 21 -17.20 -18.64 21.09
N THR A 22 -16.10 -19.37 20.94
CA THR A 22 -14.78 -18.95 21.47
C THR A 22 -14.25 -17.69 20.80
N LEU A 23 -14.72 -17.37 19.58
CA LEU A 23 -14.37 -16.18 18.83
C LEU A 23 -15.39 -15.04 18.96
N GLY A 24 -16.42 -15.23 19.82
CA GLY A 24 -17.45 -14.23 20.09
C GLY A 24 -18.58 -14.17 19.04
N PHE A 25 -18.83 -15.27 18.32
CA PHE A 25 -19.91 -15.39 17.35
C PHE A 25 -20.94 -16.44 17.78
N ASP A 26 -22.21 -16.17 17.52
CA ASP A 26 -23.31 -17.05 17.93
C ASP A 26 -23.39 -18.36 17.12
N SER A 27 -22.78 -18.39 15.92
CA SER A 27 -22.77 -19.55 15.04
C SER A 27 -21.62 -19.51 14.04
N VAL A 28 -21.30 -20.68 13.45
CA VAL A 28 -20.33 -20.77 12.34
C VAL A 28 -20.74 -19.90 11.13
N ASP A 29 -22.03 -19.79 10.87
CA ASP A 29 -22.50 -18.98 9.74
C ASP A 29 -22.33 -17.48 10.01
N ALA A 30 -22.56 -17.02 11.24
CA ALA A 30 -22.26 -15.64 11.65
C ALA A 30 -20.75 -15.34 11.55
N LEU A 31 -19.88 -16.27 11.95
CA LEU A 31 -18.45 -16.16 11.80
C LEU A 31 -18.03 -16.06 10.32
N LYS A 32 -18.56 -16.96 9.47
CA LYS A 32 -18.29 -16.93 8.02
C LYS A 32 -18.74 -15.63 7.38
N GLU A 33 -19.92 -15.11 7.73
CA GLU A 33 -20.43 -13.84 7.20
C GLU A 33 -19.57 -12.66 7.64
N SER A 34 -19.14 -12.61 8.89
CA SER A 34 -18.18 -11.61 9.37
C SER A 34 -16.86 -11.63 8.59
N ILE A 35 -16.34 -12.83 8.29
CA ILE A 35 -15.11 -12.99 7.49
C ILE A 35 -15.34 -12.55 6.04
N ARG A 36 -16.47 -12.92 5.42
CA ARG A 36 -16.82 -12.48 4.06
C ARG A 36 -16.89 -10.97 3.97
N GLU A 37 -17.58 -10.34 4.92
CA GLU A 37 -17.72 -8.89 4.97
C GLU A 37 -16.38 -8.19 5.18
N LYS A 38 -15.51 -8.67 6.08
CA LYS A 38 -14.16 -8.16 6.25
C LYS A 38 -13.33 -8.27 4.97
N LYS A 39 -13.41 -9.43 4.30
CA LYS A 39 -12.72 -9.63 3.01
C LYS A 39 -13.26 -8.69 1.94
N ARG A 40 -14.58 -8.58 1.81
CA ARG A 40 -15.23 -7.68 0.84
C ARG A 40 -14.75 -6.24 1.02
N ARG A 41 -14.81 -5.71 2.24
CA ARG A 41 -14.32 -4.35 2.56
C ARG A 41 -12.84 -4.17 2.27
N SER A 42 -12.02 -5.19 2.58
CA SER A 42 -10.59 -5.15 2.28
C SER A 42 -10.32 -5.15 0.78
N HIS A 43 -11.07 -5.94 0.00
CA HIS A 43 -10.95 -5.96 -1.46
C HIS A 43 -11.40 -4.65 -2.08
N GLU A 44 -12.52 -4.08 -1.65
CA GLU A 44 -13.02 -2.78 -2.12
C GLU A 44 -11.99 -1.66 -1.82
N ALA A 45 -11.52 -1.56 -0.58
CA ALA A 45 -10.51 -0.58 -0.20
C ALA A 45 -9.19 -0.73 -0.98
N ASN A 46 -8.78 -1.98 -1.30
CA ASN A 46 -7.60 -2.21 -2.11
C ASN A 46 -7.84 -1.87 -3.59
N ALA A 47 -9.03 -2.16 -4.12
CA ALA A 47 -9.42 -1.76 -5.48
C ALA A 47 -9.41 -0.23 -5.63
N ASP A 48 -10.01 0.49 -4.69
CA ASP A 48 -10.01 1.95 -4.66
C ASP A 48 -8.58 2.53 -4.58
N ARG A 49 -7.73 1.93 -3.76
CA ARG A 49 -6.33 2.34 -3.65
C ARG A 49 -5.57 2.15 -4.98
N ILE A 50 -5.80 1.02 -5.66
CA ILE A 50 -5.17 0.72 -6.96
C ILE A 50 -5.71 1.68 -8.03
N ALA A 51 -7.02 1.84 -8.10
CA ALA A 51 -7.67 2.74 -9.06
C ALA A 51 -7.22 4.20 -8.83
N GLY A 52 -7.22 4.67 -7.60
CA GLY A 52 -6.77 6.02 -7.25
C GLY A 52 -5.30 6.26 -7.60
N ALA A 53 -4.42 5.28 -7.38
CA ALA A 53 -3.02 5.40 -7.78
C ALA A 53 -2.86 5.44 -9.31
N ALA A 54 -3.58 4.59 -10.05
CA ALA A 54 -3.56 4.59 -11.51
C ALA A 54 -4.09 5.91 -12.11
N LEU A 55 -5.17 6.44 -11.55
CA LEU A 55 -5.73 7.73 -11.99
C LEU A 55 -4.76 8.88 -11.73
N LEU A 56 -4.05 8.89 -10.60
CA LEU A 56 -3.01 9.87 -10.32
C LEU A 56 -1.81 9.75 -11.28
N ASP A 57 -1.39 8.53 -11.60
CA ASP A 57 -0.33 8.32 -12.57
C ASP A 57 -0.75 8.81 -13.98
N MET A 58 -1.99 8.57 -14.39
CA MET A 58 -2.55 9.10 -15.64
C MET A 58 -2.62 10.64 -15.62
N ALA A 59 -3.08 11.24 -14.53
CA ALA A 59 -3.11 12.69 -14.38
C ALA A 59 -1.69 13.28 -14.41
N GLY A 60 -0.73 12.64 -13.74
CA GLY A 60 0.68 13.02 -13.76
C GLY A 60 1.31 12.91 -15.16
N ALA A 61 0.96 11.88 -15.93
CA ALA A 61 1.44 11.71 -17.30
C ALA A 61 0.91 12.80 -18.25
N ASN A 62 -0.31 13.29 -18.01
CA ASN A 62 -0.91 14.38 -18.80
C ASN A 62 -0.45 15.80 -18.34
N LEU A 63 0.30 15.88 -17.24
CA LEU A 63 0.77 17.15 -16.72
C LEU A 63 1.92 17.70 -17.58
N THR A 64 1.75 18.91 -18.10
CA THR A 64 2.81 19.66 -18.77
C THR A 64 3.61 20.43 -17.73
N ALA A 65 4.71 19.86 -17.27
CA ALA A 65 5.62 20.49 -16.31
C ALA A 65 7.06 20.14 -16.62
N GLU A 66 7.93 21.13 -16.56
CA GLU A 66 9.38 20.94 -16.59
C GLU A 66 9.87 20.54 -15.20
N LEU A 67 10.50 19.38 -15.10
CA LEU A 67 11.06 18.89 -13.85
C LEU A 67 12.56 19.20 -13.79
N ASN A 68 13.03 19.65 -12.63
CA ASN A 68 14.44 19.90 -12.43
C ASN A 68 15.22 18.57 -12.41
N GLY A 69 16.11 18.37 -13.39
CA GLY A 69 16.90 17.15 -13.54
C GLY A 69 17.74 16.81 -12.31
N ALA A 70 18.34 17.83 -11.65
CA ALA A 70 19.14 17.61 -10.44
C ALA A 70 18.31 17.05 -9.27
N VAL A 71 17.06 17.50 -9.14
CA VAL A 71 16.14 16.97 -8.13
C VAL A 71 15.74 15.54 -8.45
N LEU A 72 15.52 15.21 -9.72
CA LEU A 72 15.26 13.84 -10.16
C LEU A 72 16.42 12.91 -9.85
N ASP A 73 17.65 13.34 -10.14
CA ASP A 73 18.86 12.56 -9.90
C ASP A 73 19.10 12.34 -8.40
N GLN A 74 18.85 13.35 -7.58
CA GLN A 74 18.90 13.22 -6.12
C GLN A 74 17.87 12.23 -5.58
N ASN A 75 16.64 12.27 -6.08
CA ASN A 75 15.61 11.31 -5.70
C ASN A 75 15.94 9.89 -6.16
N ALA A 76 16.46 9.73 -7.38
CA ALA A 76 16.92 8.44 -7.90
C ALA A 76 18.04 7.85 -7.04
N GLU A 77 19.02 8.66 -6.61
CA GLU A 77 20.10 8.18 -5.75
C GLU A 77 19.58 7.80 -4.36
N ARG A 78 18.60 8.50 -3.81
CA ARG A 78 17.95 8.12 -2.56
C ARG A 78 17.23 6.76 -2.70
N ASP A 79 16.52 6.53 -3.80
CA ASP A 79 15.84 5.25 -4.06
C ASP A 79 16.87 4.13 -4.28
N MET A 80 17.99 4.39 -4.94
CA MET A 80 19.14 3.46 -5.07
C MET A 80 19.73 3.09 -3.71
N ASN A 81 19.91 4.06 -2.82
CA ASN A 81 20.42 3.81 -1.47
C ASN A 81 19.42 2.98 -0.65
N ALA A 82 18.14 3.27 -0.74
CA ALA A 82 17.09 2.46 -0.09
C ALA A 82 17.08 1.02 -0.61
N LEU A 83 17.30 0.81 -1.92
CA LEU A 83 17.47 -0.52 -2.49
C LEU A 83 18.70 -1.23 -1.94
N ARG A 84 19.86 -0.56 -1.91
CA ARG A 84 21.11 -1.12 -1.33
C ARG A 84 20.91 -1.55 0.12
N ASP A 85 20.22 -0.75 0.92
CA ASP A 85 19.93 -1.07 2.32
C ASP A 85 18.97 -2.25 2.48
N ARG A 86 17.97 -2.36 1.59
CA ARG A 86 17.07 -3.53 1.55
C ARG A 86 17.83 -4.80 1.21
N LEU A 87 18.67 -4.76 0.17
CA LEU A 87 19.49 -5.89 -0.23
C LEU A 87 20.44 -6.32 0.88
N ARG A 88 21.08 -5.36 1.56
CA ARG A 88 21.97 -5.65 2.71
C ARG A 88 21.23 -6.37 3.84
N ARG A 89 20.00 -5.94 4.18
CA ARG A 89 19.17 -6.64 5.18
C ARG A 89 18.82 -8.06 4.77
N SER A 90 18.64 -8.30 3.48
CA SER A 90 18.39 -9.64 2.92
C SER A 90 19.66 -10.43 2.63
N LYS A 91 20.85 -9.96 3.07
CA LYS A 91 22.18 -10.55 2.79
C LYS A 91 22.44 -10.77 1.29
N MET A 92 21.92 -9.90 0.46
CA MET A 92 22.07 -9.90 -1.00
C MET A 92 22.95 -8.72 -1.45
N THR A 93 23.85 -8.97 -2.42
CA THR A 93 24.64 -7.90 -3.04
C THR A 93 23.92 -7.32 -4.26
N MET A 94 24.29 -6.09 -4.66
CA MET A 94 23.77 -5.47 -5.88
C MET A 94 24.11 -6.30 -7.13
N GLU A 95 25.29 -6.90 -7.18
CA GLU A 95 25.74 -7.77 -8.28
C GLU A 95 24.82 -9.00 -8.42
N LEU A 96 24.53 -9.67 -7.29
CA LEU A 96 23.65 -10.84 -7.28
C LEU A 96 22.22 -10.44 -7.68
N TYR A 97 21.74 -9.30 -7.21
CA TYR A 97 20.43 -8.75 -7.59
C TYR A 97 20.36 -8.47 -9.10
N CYS A 98 21.37 -7.79 -9.65
CA CYS A 98 21.43 -7.50 -11.08
C CYS A 98 21.56 -8.78 -11.92
N LYS A 99 22.35 -9.74 -11.49
CA LYS A 99 22.49 -11.03 -12.16
C LYS A 99 21.17 -11.81 -12.16
N ALA A 100 20.47 -11.87 -11.03
CA ALA A 100 19.18 -12.54 -10.93
C ALA A 100 18.08 -11.87 -11.77
N GLY A 101 18.09 -10.52 -11.85
CA GLY A 101 17.15 -9.74 -12.64
C GLY A 101 17.56 -9.53 -14.10
N GLN A 102 18.70 -10.10 -14.54
CA GLN A 102 19.25 -9.91 -15.89
C GLN A 102 19.35 -8.41 -16.27
N THR A 103 19.81 -7.59 -15.33
CA THR A 103 19.92 -6.12 -15.46
C THR A 103 21.30 -5.64 -15.04
N THR A 104 21.58 -4.37 -15.24
CA THR A 104 22.82 -3.71 -14.82
C THR A 104 22.55 -2.64 -13.75
N PRO A 105 23.56 -2.26 -12.95
CA PRO A 105 23.40 -1.17 -11.98
C PRO A 105 22.95 0.16 -12.61
N ASP A 106 23.38 0.44 -13.85
CA ASP A 106 22.98 1.64 -14.58
C ASP A 106 21.53 1.59 -15.05
N GLU A 107 21.04 0.43 -15.49
CA GLU A 107 19.63 0.22 -15.79
C GLU A 107 18.74 0.33 -14.55
N VAL A 108 19.19 -0.18 -13.41
CA VAL A 108 18.49 -0.01 -12.12
C VAL A 108 18.43 1.47 -11.74
N ARG A 109 19.54 2.22 -11.89
CA ARG A 109 19.56 3.67 -11.65
C ARG A 109 18.62 4.41 -12.60
N ALA A 110 18.61 4.06 -13.88
CA ALA A 110 17.70 4.64 -14.86
C ALA A 110 16.24 4.34 -14.53
N ALA A 111 15.94 3.14 -14.02
CA ALA A 111 14.60 2.79 -13.53
C ALA A 111 14.21 3.63 -12.31
N CYS A 112 15.09 3.78 -11.31
CA CYS A 112 14.85 4.66 -10.16
C CYS A 112 14.59 6.12 -10.60
N ARG A 113 15.31 6.61 -11.62
CA ARG A 113 15.10 7.97 -12.14
C ARG A 113 13.73 8.12 -12.80
N ARG A 114 13.30 7.14 -13.61
CA ARG A 114 11.94 7.13 -14.20
C ARG A 114 10.86 7.08 -13.13
N ASP A 115 11.06 6.27 -12.09
CA ASP A 115 10.13 6.20 -10.95
C ASP A 115 10.08 7.51 -10.15
N ALA A 116 11.22 8.15 -9.95
CA ALA A 116 11.30 9.47 -9.31
C ALA A 116 10.55 10.54 -10.13
N GLU A 117 10.69 10.51 -11.45
CA GLU A 117 9.96 11.41 -12.35
C GLU A 117 8.44 11.17 -12.25
N ARG A 118 7.99 9.92 -12.35
CA ARG A 118 6.58 9.56 -12.22
C ARG A 118 6.00 10.02 -10.88
N LYS A 119 6.68 9.73 -9.76
CA LYS A 119 6.26 10.17 -8.42
C LYS A 119 6.14 11.70 -8.33
N MET A 120 7.11 12.42 -8.89
CA MET A 120 7.09 13.88 -8.85
C MET A 120 5.95 14.46 -9.68
N ARG A 121 5.69 13.91 -10.87
CA ARG A 121 4.53 14.30 -11.71
C ARG A 121 3.21 14.03 -10.98
N SER A 122 3.06 12.88 -10.32
CA SER A 122 1.86 12.56 -9.53
C SER A 122 1.68 13.54 -8.36
N ILE A 123 2.76 13.93 -7.66
CA ILE A 123 2.70 14.94 -6.59
C ILE A 123 2.23 16.30 -7.13
N LEU A 124 2.79 16.74 -8.25
CA LEU A 124 2.38 18.00 -8.89
C LEU A 124 0.94 17.94 -9.38
N ALA A 125 0.49 16.80 -9.92
CA ALA A 125 -0.90 16.60 -10.31
C ALA A 125 -1.86 16.69 -9.12
N VAL A 126 -1.50 16.08 -7.97
CA VAL A 126 -2.26 16.23 -6.72
C VAL A 126 -2.40 17.70 -6.33
N GLN A 127 -1.31 18.45 -6.36
CA GLN A 127 -1.32 19.88 -6.00
C GLN A 127 -2.17 20.70 -6.97
N ALA A 128 -2.05 20.44 -8.26
CA ALA A 128 -2.83 21.13 -9.30
C ALA A 128 -4.33 20.85 -9.18
N ILE A 129 -4.72 19.58 -9.00
CA ILE A 129 -6.12 19.17 -8.82
C ILE A 129 -6.66 19.73 -7.52
N ALA A 130 -5.94 19.60 -6.41
CA ALA A 130 -6.37 20.12 -5.11
C ALA A 130 -6.65 21.65 -5.18
N LYS A 131 -5.79 22.37 -5.90
CA LYS A 131 -5.98 23.82 -6.11
C LYS A 131 -7.17 24.14 -7.01
N ALA A 132 -7.33 23.42 -8.12
CA ALA A 132 -8.42 23.64 -9.08
C ALA A 132 -9.79 23.32 -8.48
N GLU A 133 -9.89 22.23 -7.73
CA GLU A 133 -11.12 21.73 -7.11
C GLU A 133 -11.32 22.25 -5.68
N GLN A 134 -10.45 23.15 -5.20
CA GLN A 134 -10.51 23.73 -3.85
C GLN A 134 -10.52 22.68 -2.72
N ILE A 135 -9.85 21.56 -2.93
CA ILE A 135 -9.72 20.49 -1.95
C ILE A 135 -8.77 20.93 -0.84
N THR A 136 -9.33 21.26 0.31
CA THR A 136 -8.57 21.70 1.48
C THR A 136 -8.57 20.63 2.56
N VAL A 137 -7.56 20.68 3.43
CA VAL A 137 -7.42 19.79 4.59
C VAL A 137 -7.45 20.63 5.85
N SER A 138 -8.36 20.33 6.74
CA SER A 138 -8.48 20.98 8.04
C SER A 138 -7.51 20.40 9.07
N ASN A 139 -7.24 21.17 10.13
CA ASN A 139 -6.43 20.70 11.24
C ASN A 139 -7.03 19.44 11.90
N ALA A 140 -8.36 19.37 12.01
CA ALA A 140 -9.06 18.23 12.58
C ALA A 140 -8.86 16.94 11.76
N GLU A 141 -8.81 17.04 10.43
CA GLU A 141 -8.54 15.89 9.57
C GLU A 141 -7.10 15.37 9.71
N VAL A 142 -6.13 16.30 9.86
CA VAL A 142 -4.74 15.93 10.14
C VAL A 142 -4.62 15.22 11.50
N ASP A 143 -5.29 15.74 12.53
CA ASP A 143 -5.29 15.12 13.86
C ASP A 143 -5.98 13.75 13.86
N ALA A 144 -7.09 13.60 13.14
CA ALA A 144 -7.76 12.33 12.95
C ALA A 144 -6.85 11.28 12.24
N GLU A 145 -6.06 11.74 11.28
CA GLU A 145 -5.11 10.85 10.58
C GLU A 145 -3.98 10.37 11.51
N TYR A 146 -3.46 11.21 12.43
CA TYR A 146 -2.52 10.76 13.45
C TYR A 146 -3.12 9.69 14.36
N VAL A 147 -4.38 9.87 14.81
CA VAL A 147 -5.09 8.85 15.60
C VAL A 147 -5.27 7.55 14.81
N ARG A 148 -5.60 7.64 13.51
CA ARG A 148 -5.73 6.47 12.64
C ARG A 148 -4.40 5.72 12.50
N LEU A 149 -3.30 6.42 12.28
CA LEU A 149 -1.96 5.85 12.18
C LEU A 149 -1.52 5.20 13.50
N SER A 150 -1.81 5.83 14.65
CA SER A 150 -1.55 5.28 15.97
C SER A 150 -2.22 3.92 16.17
N LYS A 151 -3.50 3.80 15.82
CA LYS A 151 -4.24 2.54 15.89
C LYS A 151 -3.74 1.49 14.88
N LEU A 152 -3.34 1.92 13.68
CA LEU A 152 -2.87 1.03 12.62
C LEU A 152 -1.53 0.37 12.97
N HIS A 153 -0.62 1.12 13.62
CA HIS A 153 0.73 0.68 13.94
C HIS A 153 0.90 0.26 15.41
N ASP A 154 -0.17 0.31 16.19
CA ASP A 154 -0.15 0.06 17.64
C ASP A 154 0.97 0.87 18.34
N THR A 155 1.09 2.14 17.97
CA THR A 155 2.15 3.05 18.40
C THR A 155 1.51 4.31 18.98
N PRO A 156 2.01 4.82 20.13
CA PRO A 156 1.49 6.05 20.72
C PRO A 156 1.50 7.23 19.73
N GLU A 157 0.42 8.02 19.72
CA GLU A 157 0.28 9.16 18.82
C GLU A 157 1.46 10.15 18.92
N ALA A 158 1.98 10.35 20.13
CA ALA A 158 3.13 11.24 20.35
C ALA A 158 4.39 10.77 19.61
N GLU A 159 4.63 9.47 19.53
CA GLU A 159 5.76 8.92 18.78
C GLU A 159 5.58 9.11 17.27
N ILE A 160 4.37 8.91 16.77
CA ILE A 160 4.05 9.15 15.35
C ILE A 160 4.25 10.61 14.99
N ARG A 161 3.83 11.55 15.86
CA ARG A 161 4.06 12.99 15.67
C ARG A 161 5.55 13.39 15.69
N ASN A 162 6.38 12.66 16.39
CA ASN A 162 7.83 12.87 16.38
C ASN A 162 8.48 12.41 15.05
N VAL A 163 7.92 11.39 14.40
CA VAL A 163 8.46 10.82 13.15
C VAL A 163 7.88 11.50 11.90
N LEU A 164 6.58 11.80 11.92
CA LEU A 164 5.86 12.38 10.79
C LEU A 164 5.50 13.84 11.07
N SER A 165 6.01 14.74 10.25
CA SER A 165 5.65 16.17 10.33
C SER A 165 4.17 16.38 9.98
N ARG A 166 3.59 17.45 10.54
CA ARG A 166 2.20 17.83 10.26
C ARG A 166 1.96 18.06 8.76
N ASP A 167 2.91 18.67 8.06
CA ASP A 167 2.84 18.93 6.62
C ASP A 167 2.86 17.63 5.80
N ALA A 168 3.66 16.64 6.23
CA ALA A 168 3.68 15.33 5.58
C ALA A 168 2.33 14.62 5.71
N VAL A 169 1.71 14.67 6.90
CA VAL A 169 0.38 14.09 7.13
C VAL A 169 -0.68 14.86 6.35
N ALA A 170 -0.65 16.18 6.35
CA ALA A 170 -1.57 17.01 5.56
C ALA A 170 -1.48 16.69 4.05
N SER A 171 -0.26 16.54 3.53
CA SER A 171 -0.02 16.14 2.14
C SER A 171 -0.59 14.74 1.82
N ALA A 172 -0.44 13.79 2.75
CA ALA A 172 -1.02 12.47 2.60
C ALA A 172 -2.55 12.50 2.58
N VAL A 173 -3.18 13.26 3.48
CA VAL A 173 -4.64 13.47 3.51
C VAL A 173 -5.12 14.17 2.24
N THR A 174 -4.39 15.18 1.75
CA THR A 174 -4.69 15.84 0.46
C THR A 174 -4.68 14.82 -0.67
N THR A 175 -3.65 13.98 -0.73
CA THR A 175 -3.55 12.93 -1.76
C THR A 175 -4.73 11.97 -1.70
N GLN A 176 -5.14 11.52 -0.51
CA GLN A 176 -6.30 10.64 -0.33
C GLN A 176 -7.61 11.31 -0.80
N LYS A 177 -7.79 12.59 -0.50
CA LYS A 177 -8.97 13.37 -0.95
C LYS A 177 -9.00 13.50 -2.48
N VAL A 178 -7.86 13.83 -3.08
CA VAL A 178 -7.75 13.92 -4.56
C VAL A 178 -7.99 12.57 -5.22
N GLN A 179 -7.44 11.48 -4.66
CA GLN A 179 -7.71 10.14 -5.19
C GLN A 179 -9.19 9.78 -5.13
N ARG A 180 -9.86 10.09 -4.01
CA ARG A 180 -11.30 9.88 -3.88
C ARG A 180 -12.08 10.70 -4.92
N PHE A 181 -11.76 11.97 -5.06
CA PHE A 181 -12.35 12.83 -6.07
C PHE A 181 -12.20 12.26 -7.48
N LEU A 182 -11.01 11.79 -7.83
CA LEU A 182 -10.75 11.18 -9.13
C LEU A 182 -11.55 9.88 -9.33
N ILE A 183 -11.68 9.04 -8.33
CA ILE A 183 -12.47 7.80 -8.39
C ILE A 183 -13.95 8.12 -8.60
N GLU A 184 -14.49 9.09 -7.89
CA GLU A 184 -15.89 9.51 -7.98
C GLU A 184 -16.26 10.08 -9.36
N HIS A 185 -15.29 10.66 -10.08
CA HIS A 185 -15.49 11.29 -11.39
C HIS A 185 -14.97 10.45 -12.57
N ALA A 186 -14.34 9.31 -12.29
CA ALA A 186 -13.79 8.42 -13.32
C ALA A 186 -14.80 7.36 -13.77
N ASN A 187 -14.78 7.03 -15.05
CA ASN A 187 -15.46 5.85 -15.58
C ASN A 187 -14.58 4.61 -15.36
N ILE A 188 -14.78 3.93 -14.23
CA ILE A 188 -14.04 2.72 -13.88
C ILE A 188 -14.83 1.51 -14.35
N THR A 189 -14.31 0.80 -15.35
CA THR A 189 -14.90 -0.46 -15.81
C THR A 189 -14.35 -1.61 -14.97
N SER A 190 -15.23 -2.27 -14.20
CA SER A 190 -14.86 -3.47 -13.44
C SER A 190 -14.58 -4.63 -14.39
N CYS A 191 -13.36 -5.14 -14.41
CA CYS A 191 -13.03 -6.34 -15.16
C CYS A 191 -13.33 -7.58 -14.29
N LEU A 192 -14.29 -8.39 -14.70
CA LEU A 192 -14.71 -9.63 -14.03
C LEU A 192 -13.64 -10.74 -14.02
N LEU A 193 -12.47 -10.51 -14.59
CA LEU A 193 -11.37 -11.49 -14.66
C LEU A 193 -10.79 -11.90 -13.30
N TYR A 194 -11.13 -11.19 -12.21
CA TYR A 194 -10.65 -11.50 -10.85
C TYR A 194 -11.62 -12.35 -10.01
N THR A 195 -12.72 -12.83 -10.57
CA THR A 195 -13.69 -13.69 -9.88
C THR A 195 -13.56 -15.18 -10.22
N SER A 196 -12.49 -15.59 -10.90
CA SER A 196 -12.19 -17.03 -11.00
C SER A 196 -11.86 -17.55 -9.61
N PRO A 197 -12.65 -18.46 -9.05
CA PRO A 197 -12.32 -19.10 -7.78
C PRO A 197 -10.96 -19.78 -7.91
N SER A 198 -10.12 -19.59 -6.91
CA SER A 198 -8.81 -20.27 -6.85
C SER A 198 -9.03 -21.78 -6.86
N PRO A 199 -8.15 -22.58 -7.49
CA PRO A 199 -8.22 -24.05 -7.37
C PRO A 199 -8.23 -24.55 -5.93
N ARG A 200 -7.89 -23.73 -4.95
CA ARG A 200 -7.96 -24.03 -3.51
C ARG A 200 -9.36 -23.85 -2.90
N ASP A 201 -10.30 -23.26 -3.64
CA ASP A 201 -11.66 -23.05 -3.15
C ASP A 201 -12.55 -24.28 -3.40
N TYR A 202 -12.01 -25.33 -4.05
CA TYR A 202 -12.68 -26.60 -4.35
C TYR A 202 -12.08 -27.81 -3.59
N ALA A 203 -11.18 -27.57 -2.60
CA ALA A 203 -10.58 -28.66 -1.81
C ALA A 203 -11.17 -28.74 -0.41
#